data_d094b282b9d06d861bb00a1a2fe263e7
#
_entry.id   d094b282b9d06d861bb00a1a2fe263e7
#
_cell.length_a   1.000
_cell.length_b   1.000
_cell.length_c   1.000
_cell.angle_alpha   90.00
_cell.angle_beta   90.00
_cell.angle_gamma   90.00
#
_symmetry.space_group_name_H-M   'P 1'
#
loop_
_entity.id
_entity.type
_entity.pdbx_description
1 polymer ?
#
loop_
_entity_poly.entity_id
_entity_poly.type
_entity_poly.pdbx_seq_one_letter_code
_entity_poly.pdbx_strand_id
1 'polypeptide(L)'
;MKAVSEKQSGDCYVVTITVEAGSQTQPDSAPVVCMPDGRSAGTVVALTAETMGTGDDVLGKILMKGFVYALTEQDQLPETIVLYNGGAKLSVEGAETLADLKLMEAQGVEILTCGTCLNHYGLSEKLAVGSVTNMYRIAEVLSKAGKVIRP
;
A
#
# COMPACT_ATOMS: atom_id res chain seq x y z
N MET A 1 -7.47 -2.53 -39.62
CA MET A 1 -6.48 -3.33 -38.88
C MET A 1 -6.35 -4.67 -39.58
N LYS A 2 -5.22 -4.95 -40.21
CA LYS A 2 -4.92 -6.24 -40.85
C LYS A 2 -3.63 -6.78 -40.23
N ALA A 3 -3.65 -8.01 -39.80
CA ALA A 3 -2.47 -8.72 -39.30
C ALA A 3 -2.09 -9.83 -40.29
N VAL A 4 -0.83 -9.88 -40.70
CA VAL A 4 -0.27 -10.94 -41.53
C VAL A 4 0.87 -11.57 -40.76
N SER A 5 0.86 -12.91 -40.65
CA SER A 5 1.94 -13.67 -40.04
C SER A 5 2.68 -14.49 -41.11
N GLU A 6 3.99 -14.38 -41.18
CA GLU A 6 4.86 -15.20 -42.02
C GLU A 6 5.84 -16.01 -41.16
N LYS A 7 6.00 -17.28 -41.51
CA LYS A 7 6.98 -18.17 -40.86
C LYS A 7 8.32 -18.03 -41.58
N GLN A 8 9.31 -17.47 -40.90
CA GLN A 8 10.70 -17.47 -41.34
C GLN A 8 11.46 -18.57 -40.58
N SER A 9 11.96 -19.55 -41.31
CA SER A 9 12.91 -20.61 -40.88
C SER A 9 13.04 -20.91 -39.37
N GLY A 10 12.67 -22.09 -38.95
CA GLY A 10 12.71 -22.53 -37.54
C GLY A 10 11.43 -22.15 -36.78
N ASP A 11 11.53 -21.96 -35.50
CA ASP A 11 10.40 -21.57 -34.61
C ASP A 11 10.17 -20.05 -34.46
N CYS A 12 10.67 -19.26 -35.41
CA CYS A 12 10.46 -17.83 -35.45
C CYS A 12 9.29 -17.42 -36.35
N TYR A 13 8.32 -16.71 -35.78
CA TYR A 13 7.22 -16.10 -36.51
C TYR A 13 7.34 -14.55 -36.45
N VAL A 14 7.24 -13.89 -37.60
CA VAL A 14 7.16 -12.44 -37.66
C VAL A 14 5.70 -12.06 -37.86
N VAL A 15 5.13 -11.29 -36.96
CA VAL A 15 3.78 -10.75 -37.08
C VAL A 15 3.88 -9.27 -37.43
N THR A 16 3.46 -8.92 -38.65
CA THR A 16 3.37 -7.52 -39.07
C THR A 16 1.95 -7.02 -38.92
N ILE A 17 1.76 -6.02 -38.07
CA ILE A 17 0.46 -5.36 -37.86
C ILE A 17 0.47 -4.02 -38.59
N THR A 18 -0.35 -3.87 -39.62
CA THR A 18 -0.54 -2.60 -40.30
C THR A 18 -1.78 -1.89 -39.73
N VAL A 19 -1.58 -0.74 -39.14
CA VAL A 19 -2.65 0.14 -38.64
C VAL A 19 -2.84 1.27 -39.64
N GLU A 20 -3.99 1.33 -40.30
CA GLU A 20 -4.35 2.48 -41.14
C GLU A 20 -4.68 3.67 -40.23
N ALA A 21 -4.04 4.81 -40.49
CA ALA A 21 -4.21 6.02 -39.74
C ALA A 21 -5.60 6.62 -39.99
N GLY A 22 -6.52 6.37 -39.07
CA GLY A 22 -7.75 7.17 -38.93
C GLY A 22 -7.47 8.29 -37.95
N SER A 23 -7.80 9.51 -38.39
CA SER A 23 -7.71 10.78 -37.69
C SER A 23 -7.54 10.71 -36.20
N GLN A 24 -6.34 11.03 -35.70
CA GLN A 24 -6.02 11.13 -34.29
C GLN A 24 -6.09 12.57 -33.84
N THR A 25 -7.04 12.88 -32.96
CA THR A 25 -6.81 13.90 -31.95
C THR A 25 -5.84 13.29 -30.93
N GLN A 26 -4.59 13.70 -31.01
CA GLN A 26 -3.60 13.42 -29.96
C GLN A 26 -4.03 14.17 -28.69
N PRO A 27 -4.13 13.48 -27.54
CA PRO A 27 -3.84 14.15 -26.29
C PRO A 27 -2.31 14.21 -26.18
N ASP A 28 -1.78 15.40 -25.96
CA ASP A 28 -0.41 15.64 -25.54
C ASP A 28 -0.13 14.82 -24.28
N SER A 29 0.35 13.60 -24.45
CA SER A 29 0.95 12.85 -23.37
C SER A 29 2.43 13.22 -23.36
N ALA A 30 2.78 14.16 -22.49
CA ALA A 30 4.16 14.27 -22.01
C ALA A 30 4.65 12.87 -21.65
N PRO A 31 5.93 12.53 -21.89
CA PRO A 31 6.47 11.24 -21.50
C PRO A 31 6.22 11.07 -19.99
N VAL A 32 5.45 10.05 -19.64
CA VAL A 32 5.30 9.64 -18.23
C VAL A 32 6.68 9.13 -17.85
N VAL A 33 7.48 10.02 -17.26
CA VAL A 33 8.70 9.62 -16.56
C VAL A 33 8.18 8.80 -15.37
N CYS A 34 8.22 7.49 -15.48
CA CYS A 34 8.10 6.61 -14.33
C CYS A 34 9.29 6.92 -13.41
N MET A 35 9.10 7.88 -12.51
CA MET A 35 9.98 7.99 -11.36
C MET A 35 9.81 6.67 -10.60
N PRO A 36 10.89 5.96 -10.25
CA PRO A 36 10.77 4.82 -9.37
C PRO A 36 10.12 5.32 -8.07
N ASP A 37 8.86 4.95 -7.86
CA ASP A 37 8.22 5.26 -6.60
C ASP A 37 9.00 4.47 -5.52
N GLY A 38 9.39 5.12 -4.45
CA GLY A 38 10.19 4.52 -3.39
C GLY A 38 9.42 3.48 -2.58
N ARG A 39 8.29 2.96 -3.09
CA ARG A 39 7.47 1.94 -2.44
C ARG A 39 7.84 0.55 -2.93
N SER A 40 7.87 -0.41 -2.00
CA SER A 40 8.03 -1.83 -2.34
C SER A 40 6.69 -2.37 -2.85
N ALA A 41 6.57 -2.49 -4.18
CA ALA A 41 5.36 -3.00 -4.82
C ALA A 41 4.92 -4.34 -4.20
N GLY A 42 3.67 -4.40 -3.79
CA GLY A 42 3.08 -5.59 -3.19
C GLY A 42 3.47 -5.87 -1.73
N THR A 43 4.20 -4.99 -1.06
CA THR A 43 4.46 -5.15 0.38
C THR A 43 3.37 -4.46 1.19
N VAL A 44 2.71 -5.24 2.06
CA VAL A 44 1.68 -4.78 2.98
C VAL A 44 2.15 -4.98 4.42
N VAL A 45 1.97 -3.95 5.26
CA VAL A 45 2.20 -4.05 6.70
C VAL A 45 0.85 -4.12 7.42
N ALA A 46 0.65 -5.16 8.23
CA ALA A 46 -0.58 -5.36 9.00
C ALA A 46 -0.33 -5.10 10.49
N LEU A 47 -0.74 -3.93 10.96
CA LEU A 47 -0.68 -3.54 12.37
C LEU A 47 -1.96 -3.98 13.07
N THR A 48 -1.88 -5.04 13.86
CA THR A 48 -3.05 -5.70 14.46
C THR A 48 -3.21 -5.42 15.95
N ALA A 49 -2.19 -4.89 16.58
CA ALA A 49 -2.17 -4.56 18.00
C ALA A 49 -1.46 -3.21 18.21
N GLU A 50 -1.65 -2.60 19.36
CA GLU A 50 -0.87 -1.43 19.79
C GLU A 50 0.51 -1.79 20.37
N THR A 51 0.76 -3.10 20.53
CA THR A 51 2.02 -3.67 21.02
C THR A 51 2.62 -4.61 19.98
N MET A 52 3.94 -4.69 19.91
CA MET A 52 4.66 -5.63 19.08
C MET A 52 4.98 -6.91 19.87
N GLY A 53 4.55 -8.05 19.32
CA GLY A 53 4.73 -9.36 19.96
C GLY A 53 3.85 -9.57 21.18
N THR A 54 4.11 -10.67 21.91
CA THR A 54 3.42 -11.04 23.15
C THR A 54 4.43 -11.07 24.29
N GLY A 55 4.09 -10.48 25.42
CA GLY A 55 4.97 -10.38 26.58
C GLY A 55 4.62 -9.17 27.44
N ASP A 56 5.59 -8.33 27.74
CA ASP A 56 5.38 -7.11 28.49
C ASP A 56 4.77 -6.02 27.59
N ASP A 57 3.62 -5.47 27.97
CA ASP A 57 2.89 -4.48 27.16
C ASP A 57 3.62 -3.14 27.05
N VAL A 58 4.37 -2.74 28.08
CA VAL A 58 5.15 -1.50 28.06
C VAL A 58 6.27 -1.60 27.05
N LEU A 59 7.00 -2.71 27.08
CA LEU A 59 8.03 -3.01 26.11
C LEU A 59 7.41 -3.15 24.70
N GLY A 60 6.28 -3.84 24.58
CA GLY A 60 5.57 -4.03 23.31
C GLY A 60 5.17 -2.70 22.63
N LYS A 61 4.75 -1.70 23.41
CA LYS A 61 4.44 -0.34 22.89
C LYS A 61 5.70 0.37 22.39
N ILE A 62 6.79 0.30 23.15
CA ILE A 62 8.08 0.87 22.76
C ILE A 62 8.56 0.25 21.45
N LEU A 63 8.47 -1.08 21.34
CA LEU A 63 8.87 -1.83 20.15
C LEU A 63 7.99 -1.47 18.94
N MET A 64 6.66 -1.35 19.12
CA MET A 64 5.74 -0.98 18.04
C MET A 64 6.05 0.42 17.51
N LYS A 65 6.26 1.39 18.39
CA LYS A 65 6.69 2.74 18.01
C LYS A 65 8.01 2.70 17.23
N GLY A 66 9.00 1.99 17.74
CA GLY A 66 10.29 1.81 17.07
C GLY A 66 10.17 1.12 15.71
N PHE A 67 9.27 0.14 15.58
CA PHE A 67 9.00 -0.54 14.31
C PHE A 67 8.39 0.41 13.27
N VAL A 68 7.36 1.19 13.65
CA VAL A 68 6.73 2.16 12.74
C VAL A 68 7.73 3.24 12.32
N TYR A 69 8.55 3.74 13.24
CA TYR A 69 9.64 4.65 12.90
C TYR A 69 10.66 4.01 11.95
N ALA A 70 11.09 2.77 12.22
CA ALA A 70 12.04 2.07 11.37
C ALA A 70 11.52 1.82 9.94
N LEU A 71 10.20 1.77 9.73
CA LEU A 71 9.62 1.70 8.39
C LEU A 71 9.88 2.99 7.60
N THR A 72 9.88 4.16 8.23
CA THR A 72 10.14 5.45 7.55
C THR A 72 11.58 5.58 7.06
N GLU A 73 12.51 4.83 7.66
CA GLU A 73 13.95 4.84 7.36
C GLU A 73 14.35 3.75 6.35
N GLN A 74 13.38 2.97 5.83
CA GLN A 74 13.69 1.95 4.82
C GLN A 74 13.90 2.60 3.44
N ASP A 75 14.76 2.01 2.63
CA ASP A 75 14.99 2.43 1.24
C ASP A 75 13.70 2.33 0.40
N GLN A 76 12.82 1.40 0.75
CA GLN A 76 11.53 1.20 0.11
C GLN A 76 10.43 1.10 1.16
N LEU A 77 9.49 2.03 1.09
CA LEU A 77 8.31 2.02 1.95
C LEU A 77 7.33 0.92 1.54
N PRO A 78 6.48 0.43 2.46
CA PRO A 78 5.39 -0.46 2.09
C PRO A 78 4.41 0.24 1.14
N GLU A 79 3.73 -0.53 0.30
CA GLU A 79 2.66 -0.01 -0.55
C GLU A 79 1.44 0.38 0.27
N THR A 80 1.06 -0.48 1.22
CA THR A 80 -0.12 -0.28 2.06
C THR A 80 0.16 -0.68 3.50
N ILE A 81 -0.39 0.09 4.43
CA ILE A 81 -0.45 -0.25 5.86
C ILE A 81 -1.92 -0.44 6.23
N VAL A 82 -2.27 -1.61 6.74
CA VAL A 82 -3.62 -1.91 7.24
C VAL A 82 -3.61 -1.99 8.77
N LEU A 83 -4.56 -1.30 9.41
CA LEU A 83 -4.67 -1.23 10.86
C LEU A 83 -6.04 -1.77 11.29
N TYR A 84 -6.04 -2.81 12.10
CA TYR A 84 -7.26 -3.41 12.64
C TYR A 84 -7.06 -3.95 14.06
N ASN A 85 -8.15 -4.30 14.74
CA ASN A 85 -8.14 -4.62 16.15
C ASN A 85 -7.44 -3.53 16.98
N GLY A 86 -6.56 -3.85 17.91
CA GLY A 86 -5.79 -2.87 18.71
C GLY A 86 -4.92 -1.93 17.88
N GLY A 87 -4.49 -2.36 16.68
CA GLY A 87 -3.73 -1.54 15.75
C GLY A 87 -4.46 -0.27 15.27
N ALA A 88 -5.80 -0.25 15.27
CA ALA A 88 -6.57 0.94 14.93
C ALA A 88 -6.25 2.15 15.85
N LYS A 89 -5.78 1.90 17.07
CA LYS A 89 -5.37 2.95 18.01
C LYS A 89 -4.10 3.69 17.60
N LEU A 90 -3.32 3.13 16.68
CA LEU A 90 -2.08 3.74 16.20
C LEU A 90 -2.28 4.87 15.20
N SER A 91 -3.48 4.98 14.60
CA SER A 91 -3.83 5.96 13.55
C SER A 91 -4.69 7.13 14.03
N VAL A 92 -4.96 7.22 15.33
CA VAL A 92 -5.85 8.22 15.93
C VAL A 92 -5.08 9.35 16.60
N GLU A 93 -5.79 10.44 16.89
CA GLU A 93 -5.24 11.57 17.62
C GLU A 93 -4.61 11.14 18.95
N GLY A 94 -3.41 11.65 19.24
CA GLY A 94 -2.64 11.33 20.43
C GLY A 94 -1.80 10.05 20.36
N ALA A 95 -1.87 9.29 19.27
CA ALA A 95 -0.99 8.13 19.08
C ALA A 95 0.46 8.59 18.84
N GLU A 96 1.41 7.94 19.49
CA GLU A 96 2.84 8.24 19.35
C GLU A 96 3.41 7.90 17.94
N THR A 97 2.72 7.05 17.20
CA THR A 97 3.08 6.63 15.84
C THR A 97 2.52 7.55 14.76
N LEU A 98 1.68 8.53 15.14
CA LEU A 98 0.92 9.33 14.18
C LEU A 98 1.80 10.16 13.24
N ALA A 99 2.89 10.73 13.76
CA ALA A 99 3.81 11.54 12.95
C ALA A 99 4.48 10.70 11.85
N ASP A 100 4.93 9.50 12.19
CA ASP A 100 5.59 8.57 11.27
C ASP A 100 4.62 8.03 10.22
N LEU A 101 3.38 7.70 10.62
CA LEU A 101 2.33 7.28 9.69
C LEU A 101 1.98 8.39 8.70
N LYS A 102 1.84 9.64 9.16
CA LYS A 102 1.60 10.81 8.28
C LYS A 102 2.75 11.05 7.31
N LEU A 103 3.98 10.86 7.76
CA LEU A 103 5.15 10.97 6.88
C LEU A 103 5.11 9.94 5.76
N MET A 104 4.78 8.69 6.07
CA MET A 104 4.62 7.64 5.06
C MET A 104 3.43 7.90 4.13
N GLU A 105 2.29 8.36 4.64
CA GLU A 105 1.14 8.77 3.82
C GLU A 105 1.50 9.88 2.83
N ALA A 106 2.25 10.89 3.27
CA ALA A 106 2.72 11.98 2.41
C ALA A 106 3.67 11.49 1.29
N GLN A 107 4.32 10.35 1.49
CA GLN A 107 5.16 9.69 0.48
C GLN A 107 4.39 8.67 -0.38
N GLY A 108 3.06 8.62 -0.24
CA GLY A 108 2.16 7.83 -1.07
C GLY A 108 1.83 6.44 -0.55
N VAL A 109 2.19 6.10 0.69
CA VAL A 109 1.76 4.85 1.33
C VAL A 109 0.26 4.92 1.60
N GLU A 110 -0.51 3.92 1.16
CA GLU A 110 -1.93 3.82 1.47
C GLU A 110 -2.11 3.35 2.92
N ILE A 111 -2.80 4.14 3.75
CA ILE A 111 -3.06 3.79 5.15
C ILE A 111 -4.55 3.55 5.34
N LEU A 112 -4.91 2.33 5.77
CA LEU A 112 -6.28 1.86 5.88
C LEU A 112 -6.58 1.40 7.30
N THR A 113 -7.55 2.03 7.97
CA THR A 113 -7.96 1.67 9.32
C THR A 113 -9.38 1.07 9.33
N CYS A 114 -9.53 -0.06 9.98
CA CYS A 114 -10.80 -0.77 10.08
C CYS A 114 -11.87 0.04 10.83
N GLY A 115 -12.97 0.39 10.13
CA GLY A 115 -14.06 1.17 10.71
C GLY A 115 -14.78 0.46 11.86
N THR A 116 -14.96 -0.87 11.78
CA THR A 116 -15.53 -1.66 12.88
C THR A 116 -14.70 -1.53 14.15
N CYS A 117 -13.36 -1.53 14.03
CA CYS A 117 -12.46 -1.40 15.17
C CYS A 117 -12.50 0.03 15.75
N LEU A 118 -12.52 1.06 14.89
CA LEU A 118 -12.70 2.43 15.33
C LEU A 118 -14.00 2.62 16.11
N ASN A 119 -15.11 2.08 15.60
CA ASN A 119 -16.40 2.13 16.28
C ASN A 119 -16.37 1.39 17.63
N HIS A 120 -15.79 0.19 17.67
CA HIS A 120 -15.70 -0.60 18.89
C HIS A 120 -14.96 0.15 20.02
N TYR A 121 -13.88 0.84 19.66
CA TYR A 121 -13.08 1.61 20.63
C TYR A 121 -13.56 3.06 20.84
N GLY A 122 -14.65 3.49 20.17
CA GLY A 122 -15.15 4.87 20.26
C GLY A 122 -14.19 5.90 19.67
N LEU A 123 -13.45 5.53 18.62
CA LEU A 123 -12.38 6.32 18.01
C LEU A 123 -12.71 6.83 16.60
N SER A 124 -13.94 6.64 16.12
CA SER A 124 -14.32 6.98 14.74
C SER A 124 -14.05 8.45 14.37
N GLU A 125 -14.34 9.38 15.31
CA GLU A 125 -14.11 10.82 15.12
C GLU A 125 -12.65 11.25 15.37
N LYS A 126 -11.79 10.34 15.81
CA LYS A 126 -10.40 10.61 16.17
C LYS A 126 -9.40 10.12 15.17
N LEU A 127 -9.84 9.53 14.07
CA LEU A 127 -8.93 9.12 13.00
C LEU A 127 -8.17 10.34 12.48
N ALA A 128 -6.84 10.27 12.49
CA ALA A 128 -5.98 11.41 12.20
C ALA A 128 -4.98 11.15 11.06
N VAL A 129 -4.96 9.93 10.52
CA VAL A 129 -4.15 9.56 9.34
C VAL A 129 -4.83 8.43 8.57
N GLY A 130 -4.70 8.43 7.26
CA GLY A 130 -5.27 7.44 6.37
C GLY A 130 -6.77 7.56 6.21
N SER A 131 -7.39 6.48 5.80
CA SER A 131 -8.82 6.39 5.55
C SER A 131 -9.46 5.21 6.27
N VAL A 132 -10.78 5.35 6.53
CA VAL A 132 -11.59 4.26 7.08
C VAL A 132 -11.83 3.22 6.01
N THR A 133 -11.67 1.96 6.35
CA THR A 133 -11.97 0.83 5.47
C THR A 133 -12.79 -0.25 6.16
N ASN A 134 -13.17 -1.27 5.41
CA ASN A 134 -13.90 -2.43 5.90
C ASN A 134 -13.06 -3.72 5.75
N MET A 135 -13.54 -4.81 6.34
CA MET A 135 -12.84 -6.09 6.31
C MET A 135 -12.73 -6.68 4.90
N TYR A 136 -13.65 -6.39 3.98
CA TYR A 136 -13.57 -6.85 2.58
C TYR A 136 -12.32 -6.27 1.91
N ARG A 137 -12.11 -4.95 2.06
CA ARG A 137 -10.92 -4.30 1.49
C ARG A 137 -9.63 -4.77 2.16
N ILE A 138 -9.62 -4.94 3.48
CA ILE A 138 -8.46 -5.48 4.21
C ILE A 138 -8.13 -6.89 3.70
N ALA A 139 -9.12 -7.78 3.60
CA ALA A 139 -8.91 -9.14 3.09
C ALA A 139 -8.41 -9.14 1.63
N GLU A 140 -8.95 -8.26 0.79
CA GLU A 140 -8.50 -8.11 -0.59
C GLU A 140 -7.03 -7.67 -0.66
N VAL A 141 -6.65 -6.63 0.09
CA VAL A 141 -5.28 -6.10 0.13
C VAL A 141 -4.31 -7.19 0.61
N LEU A 142 -4.64 -7.89 1.70
CA LEU A 142 -3.80 -8.96 2.23
C LEU A 142 -3.68 -10.15 1.28
N SER A 143 -4.76 -10.48 0.55
CA SER A 143 -4.76 -11.62 -0.40
C SER A 143 -3.96 -11.34 -1.67
N LYS A 144 -3.92 -10.08 -2.10
CA LYS A 144 -3.17 -9.65 -3.28
C LYS A 144 -1.72 -9.26 -2.98
N ALA A 145 -1.35 -9.15 -1.70
CA ALA A 145 -0.01 -8.77 -1.30
C ALA A 145 1.03 -9.80 -1.75
N GLY A 146 2.12 -9.32 -2.33
CA GLY A 146 3.30 -10.14 -2.61
C GLY A 146 4.06 -10.50 -1.33
N LYS A 147 4.01 -9.62 -0.32
CA LYS A 147 4.61 -9.80 1.01
C LYS A 147 3.75 -9.13 2.07
N VAL A 148 3.48 -9.85 3.15
CA VAL A 148 2.82 -9.30 4.34
C VAL A 148 3.78 -9.32 5.51
N ILE A 149 3.96 -8.16 6.14
CA ILE A 149 4.72 -7.99 7.38
C ILE A 149 3.72 -7.76 8.51
N ARG A 150 3.78 -8.59 9.53
CA ARG A 150 2.95 -8.46 10.72
C ARG A 150 3.83 -8.57 11.96
N PRO A 151 4.12 -7.46 12.61
CA PRO A 151 4.95 -7.42 13.82
C PRO A 151 4.26 -7.98 15.05
#